data_97832f1f3ec745d6219294396e4eb2ca
#
_entry.id   97832f1f3ec745d6219294396e4eb2ca
#
_cell.length_a   1.000
_cell.length_b   1.000
_cell.length_c   1.000
_cell.angle_alpha   90.00
_cell.angle_beta   90.00
_cell.angle_gamma   90.00
#
_symmetry.space_group_name_H-M   'P 1'
#
loop_
_entity.id
_entity.type
_entity.pdbx_description
1 polymer ?
#
loop_
_entity_poly.entity_id
_entity_poly.type
_entity_poly.pdbx_seq_one_letter_code
_entity_poly.pdbx_strand_id
1 'polypeptide(L)'
;MRAASREVIHLNLRGRRPHALVQDEEDWRALSTIAQRMLFWCGGSIHGCRCEGPEMRFAVEMRYASAGTTAHHIAGAYAIYLRRRRGWSGRIFNHYVAIPIDTELFLDELVLWLHRPPECVKAEGAGCDVCWTADSAYLIPKSLSWITTDRVLAALSPGGAGRSAYIRRKTQPIASEITATLTGHIARRPRQALHDVLERRAISRRQDPERSIETIARFVADYCRLSYEDLRSASRKRSVSRAKAVAAVLCSRNGASVAAVARLFGCSRSTLIERAERYHEIAPQLFDQAERALDTCLERGHGRHDPQSVRLRQTHADSHCARPPGGMAIRAGTVPTKSRTV
;
A
#
# COMPACT_ATOMS: atom_id res chain seq x y z
N MET A 1 -15.68 20.01 -8.43
CA MET A 1 -15.53 18.88 -7.49
C MET A 1 -14.06 18.77 -7.11
N ARG A 2 -13.71 18.83 -5.82
CA ARG A 2 -12.33 18.61 -5.38
C ARG A 2 -12.06 17.10 -5.48
N ALA A 3 -11.10 16.72 -6.32
CA ALA A 3 -10.52 15.38 -6.27
C ALA A 3 -10.25 15.02 -4.81
N ALA A 4 -10.55 13.78 -4.40
CA ALA A 4 -10.30 13.33 -3.04
C ALA A 4 -8.84 13.67 -2.70
N SER A 5 -8.63 14.65 -1.82
CA SER A 5 -7.29 15.12 -1.51
C SER A 5 -6.52 13.95 -0.91
N ARG A 6 -5.50 13.51 -1.63
CA ARG A 6 -4.59 12.49 -1.15
C ARG A 6 -3.75 13.11 -0.03
N GLU A 7 -3.90 12.58 1.15
CA GLU A 7 -3.19 13.09 2.33
C GLU A 7 -1.91 12.30 2.54
N VAL A 8 -0.78 12.98 2.60
CA VAL A 8 0.48 12.38 3.02
C VAL A 8 0.63 12.52 4.52
N ILE A 9 1.07 11.47 5.15
CA ILE A 9 1.28 11.40 6.59
C ILE A 9 2.72 10.97 6.85
N HIS A 10 3.40 11.70 7.71
CA HIS A 10 4.59 11.20 8.38
C HIS A 10 4.14 10.26 9.50
N LEU A 11 4.32 8.97 9.28
CA LEU A 11 3.99 7.92 10.24
C LEU A 11 5.25 7.47 10.97
N ASN A 12 5.26 7.58 12.30
CA ASN A 12 6.32 7.08 13.15
C ASN A 12 5.82 5.94 14.04
N LEU A 13 6.42 4.77 13.90
CA LEU A 13 6.21 3.59 14.72
C LEU A 13 7.44 3.43 15.64
N ARG A 14 7.23 3.51 16.94
CA ARG A 14 8.31 3.38 17.91
C ARG A 14 8.22 2.07 18.69
N GLY A 15 9.30 1.30 18.69
CA GLY A 15 9.48 0.13 19.53
C GLY A 15 9.46 0.50 21.03
N ARG A 16 8.96 -0.41 21.83
CA ARG A 16 8.94 -0.24 23.28
C ARG A 16 10.31 -0.50 23.90
N ARG A 17 11.12 -1.33 23.25
CA ARG A 17 12.48 -1.66 23.68
C ARG A 17 13.48 -0.73 23.00
N PRO A 18 14.66 -0.45 23.59
CA PRO A 18 15.67 0.41 22.97
C PRO A 18 16.39 -0.26 21.78
N HIS A 19 16.13 -1.54 21.54
CA HIS A 19 16.80 -2.28 20.46
C HIS A 19 16.31 -1.84 19.07
N ALA A 20 17.21 -1.90 18.10
CA ALA A 20 16.87 -1.66 16.71
C ALA A 20 15.77 -2.64 16.25
N LEU A 21 14.73 -2.09 15.59
CA LEU A 21 13.64 -2.88 15.04
C LEU A 21 14.06 -3.64 13.78
N VAL A 22 14.96 -3.05 12.99
CA VAL A 22 15.54 -3.66 11.80
C VAL A 22 17.04 -3.82 12.06
N GLN A 23 17.50 -5.05 12.26
CA GLN A 23 18.87 -5.34 12.65
C GLN A 23 19.72 -5.86 11.50
N ASP A 24 19.07 -6.44 10.49
CA ASP A 24 19.75 -7.05 9.34
C ASP A 24 18.87 -7.01 8.08
N GLU A 25 19.43 -7.50 6.99
CA GLU A 25 18.78 -7.49 5.69
C GLU A 25 17.52 -8.37 5.62
N GLU A 26 17.43 -9.42 6.43
CA GLU A 26 16.23 -10.25 6.47
C GLU A 26 15.08 -9.51 7.16
N ASP A 27 15.35 -8.75 8.23
CA ASP A 27 14.37 -7.86 8.86
C ASP A 27 13.89 -6.80 7.87
N TRP A 28 14.82 -6.22 7.06
CA TRP A 28 14.47 -5.26 6.01
C TRP A 28 13.59 -5.85 4.92
N ARG A 29 13.92 -7.07 4.43
CA ARG A 29 13.10 -7.78 3.44
C ARG A 29 11.70 -8.11 3.99
N ALA A 30 11.62 -8.55 5.24
CA ALA A 30 10.34 -8.81 5.90
C ALA A 30 9.48 -7.55 5.98
N LEU A 31 10.08 -6.41 6.39
CA LEU A 31 9.40 -5.12 6.42
C LEU A 31 8.91 -4.70 5.03
N SER A 32 9.75 -4.86 4.01
CA SER A 32 9.41 -4.57 2.61
C SER A 32 8.19 -5.38 2.15
N THR A 33 8.17 -6.68 2.45
CA THR A 33 7.04 -7.57 2.12
C THR A 33 5.76 -7.15 2.86
N ILE A 34 5.87 -6.79 4.14
CA ILE A 34 4.74 -6.31 4.93
C ILE A 34 4.21 -4.99 4.40
N ALA A 35 5.09 -4.07 4.00
CA ALA A 35 4.72 -2.79 3.42
C ALA A 35 4.00 -2.97 2.07
N GLN A 36 4.51 -3.82 1.17
CA GLN A 36 3.84 -4.17 -0.09
C GLN A 36 2.43 -4.73 0.15
N ARG A 37 2.31 -5.66 1.08
CA ARG A 37 1.02 -6.26 1.44
C ARG A 37 0.05 -5.23 2.03
N MET A 38 0.54 -4.33 2.86
CA MET A 38 -0.25 -3.22 3.39
C MET A 38 -0.76 -2.32 2.27
N LEU A 39 0.12 -1.90 1.32
CA LEU A 39 -0.27 -1.08 0.18
C LEU A 39 -1.33 -1.77 -0.68
N PHE A 40 -1.19 -3.06 -0.90
CA PHE A 40 -2.17 -3.84 -1.65
C PHE A 40 -3.57 -3.77 -1.01
N TRP A 41 -3.67 -3.95 0.32
CA TRP A 41 -4.95 -4.01 1.03
C TRP A 41 -5.54 -2.65 1.39
N CYS A 42 -4.71 -1.67 1.70
CA CYS A 42 -5.16 -0.34 2.15
C CYS A 42 -5.29 0.67 1.02
N GLY A 43 -4.64 0.43 -0.10
CA GLY A 43 -4.43 1.43 -1.15
C GLY A 43 -3.52 2.55 -0.68
N GLY A 44 -2.92 3.29 -1.62
CA GLY A 44 -2.02 4.38 -1.32
C GLY A 44 -0.60 4.14 -1.81
N SER A 45 0.34 4.96 -1.33
CA SER A 45 1.75 4.91 -1.72
C SER A 45 2.65 5.16 -0.51
N ILE A 46 3.82 4.55 -0.49
CA ILE A 46 4.91 4.92 0.42
C ILE A 46 5.96 5.64 -0.42
N HIS A 47 6.29 6.86 -0.02
CA HIS A 47 7.27 7.70 -0.70
C HIS A 47 8.66 7.63 -0.08
N GLY A 48 8.76 7.30 1.19
CA GLY A 48 10.04 7.16 1.88
C GLY A 48 9.91 6.36 3.16
N CYS A 49 11.02 5.75 3.56
CA CYS A 49 11.10 4.99 4.79
C CYS A 49 12.50 5.13 5.40
N ARG A 50 12.54 5.21 6.74
CA ARG A 50 13.75 5.14 7.54
C ARG A 50 13.50 4.27 8.77
N CYS A 51 14.40 3.34 9.04
CA CYS A 51 14.44 2.56 10.27
C CYS A 51 15.77 2.79 10.94
N GLU A 52 15.74 3.30 12.18
CA GLU A 52 16.90 3.64 12.96
C GLU A 52 16.63 3.36 14.44
N GLY A 53 17.44 2.50 15.04
CA GLY A 53 17.22 2.08 16.41
C GLY A 53 15.78 1.57 16.60
N PRO A 54 15.07 2.04 17.64
CA PRO A 54 13.70 1.60 17.94
C PRO A 54 12.63 2.31 17.10
N GLU A 55 12.98 3.05 16.06
CA GLU A 55 12.03 3.84 15.27
C GLU A 55 11.94 3.40 13.83
N MET A 56 10.72 3.35 13.32
CA MET A 56 10.40 3.14 11.90
C MET A 56 9.53 4.31 11.44
N ARG A 57 10.04 5.09 10.50
CA ARG A 57 9.42 6.31 9.99
C ARG A 57 9.09 6.16 8.52
N PHE A 58 7.90 6.59 8.13
CA PHE A 58 7.39 6.47 6.76
C PHE A 58 6.76 7.77 6.29
N ALA A 59 6.95 8.10 5.03
CA ALA A 59 6.13 9.05 4.29
C ALA A 59 5.06 8.25 3.53
N VAL A 60 3.81 8.25 4.03
CA VAL A 60 2.71 7.44 3.47
C VAL A 60 1.65 8.35 2.90
N GLU A 61 1.31 8.17 1.64
CA GLU A 61 0.13 8.76 1.02
C GLU A 61 -1.01 7.76 1.07
N MET A 62 -2.15 8.15 1.63
CA MET A 62 -3.31 7.28 1.77
C MET A 62 -4.49 7.81 0.97
N ARG A 63 -5.17 6.90 0.27
CA ARG A 63 -6.40 7.24 -0.44
C ARG A 63 -7.62 7.17 0.48
N TYR A 64 -7.78 6.04 1.15
CA TYR A 64 -9.02 5.73 1.88
C TYR A 64 -8.77 5.17 3.29
N ALA A 65 -7.64 4.51 3.53
CA ALA A 65 -7.32 3.99 4.84
C ALA A 65 -6.95 5.11 5.83
N SER A 66 -7.26 4.93 7.10
CA SER A 66 -6.78 5.86 8.13
C SER A 66 -5.32 5.59 8.48
N ALA A 67 -4.63 6.61 9.03
CA ALA A 67 -3.30 6.44 9.59
C ALA A 67 -3.24 5.30 10.61
N GLY A 68 -4.27 5.16 11.43
CA GLY A 68 -4.39 4.08 12.42
C GLY A 68 -4.46 2.70 11.77
N THR A 69 -5.25 2.54 10.72
CA THR A 69 -5.34 1.27 9.98
C THR A 69 -3.99 0.90 9.39
N THR A 70 -3.31 1.84 8.74
CA THR A 70 -1.99 1.64 8.15
C THR A 70 -0.95 1.28 9.20
N ALA A 71 -0.89 2.05 10.30
CA ALA A 71 0.00 1.77 11.42
C ALA A 71 -0.23 0.38 12.03
N HIS A 72 -1.48 -0.01 12.23
CA HIS A 72 -1.83 -1.33 12.77
C HIS A 72 -1.45 -2.48 11.83
N HIS A 73 -1.61 -2.32 10.53
CA HIS A 73 -1.18 -3.33 9.56
C HIS A 73 0.33 -3.54 9.59
N ILE A 74 1.11 -2.46 9.52
CA ILE A 74 2.58 -2.56 9.55
C ILE A 74 3.05 -3.07 10.91
N ALA A 75 2.69 -2.39 12.00
CA ALA A 75 3.17 -2.74 13.34
C ALA A 75 2.72 -4.13 13.79
N GLY A 76 1.46 -4.50 13.50
CA GLY A 76 0.91 -5.80 13.87
C GLY A 76 1.61 -6.95 13.16
N ALA A 77 1.75 -6.87 11.83
CA ALA A 77 2.41 -7.89 11.04
C ALA A 77 3.91 -8.01 11.39
N TYR A 78 4.59 -6.86 11.54
CA TYR A 78 6.00 -6.84 11.89
C TYR A 78 6.25 -7.31 13.32
N ALA A 79 5.35 -7.04 14.27
CA ALA A 79 5.43 -7.60 15.62
C ALA A 79 5.32 -9.14 15.62
N ILE A 80 4.45 -9.70 14.79
CA ILE A 80 4.35 -11.17 14.63
C ILE A 80 5.65 -11.73 14.07
N TYR A 81 6.24 -11.08 13.07
CA TYR A 81 7.52 -11.46 12.50
C TYR A 81 8.64 -11.45 13.57
N LEU A 82 8.80 -10.34 14.32
CA LEU A 82 9.82 -10.22 15.37
C LEU A 82 9.64 -11.24 16.50
N ARG A 83 8.41 -11.56 16.89
CA ARG A 83 8.14 -12.63 17.85
C ARG A 83 8.66 -13.97 17.37
N ARG A 84 8.41 -14.31 16.11
CA ARG A 84 8.84 -15.59 15.52
C ARG A 84 10.34 -15.65 15.34
N ARG A 85 10.94 -14.58 14.84
CA ARG A 85 12.36 -14.56 14.50
C ARG A 85 13.27 -14.31 15.71
N ARG A 86 12.88 -13.38 16.58
CA ARG A 86 13.73 -12.87 17.69
C ARG A 86 13.27 -13.37 19.06
N GLY A 87 12.22 -14.17 19.15
CA GLY A 87 11.66 -14.61 20.42
C GLY A 87 11.12 -13.47 21.31
N TRP A 88 10.84 -12.31 20.71
CA TRP A 88 10.35 -11.16 21.47
C TRP A 88 8.95 -11.42 21.99
N SER A 89 8.72 -11.11 23.26
CA SER A 89 7.43 -11.30 23.95
C SER A 89 6.80 -9.98 24.33
N GLY A 90 5.51 -9.98 24.60
CA GLY A 90 4.75 -8.84 25.07
C GLY A 90 4.47 -7.81 23.96
N ARG A 91 4.21 -6.57 24.36
CA ARG A 91 3.94 -5.45 23.45
C ARG A 91 5.25 -4.95 22.84
N ILE A 92 5.36 -5.03 21.51
CA ILE A 92 6.59 -4.64 20.78
C ILE A 92 6.59 -3.15 20.46
N PHE A 93 5.46 -2.60 20.01
CA PHE A 93 5.34 -1.19 19.63
C PHE A 93 4.59 -0.37 20.68
N ASN A 94 4.99 0.88 20.82
CA ASN A 94 4.23 1.92 21.52
C ASN A 94 3.05 2.40 20.67
N HIS A 95 2.39 3.48 21.09
CA HIS A 95 1.44 4.18 20.22
C HIS A 95 2.20 4.80 19.04
N TYR A 96 1.60 4.74 17.85
CA TYR A 96 2.13 5.42 16.68
C TYR A 96 1.91 6.94 16.78
N VAL A 97 2.74 7.68 16.08
CA VAL A 97 2.55 9.11 15.84
C VAL A 97 2.31 9.31 14.34
N ALA A 98 1.28 10.05 13.99
CA ALA A 98 0.93 10.36 12.62
C ALA A 98 0.77 11.87 12.48
N ILE A 99 1.56 12.49 11.61
CA ILE A 99 1.57 13.92 11.36
C ILE A 99 1.15 14.14 9.91
N PRO A 100 0.01 14.82 9.64
CA PRO A 100 -0.37 15.17 8.28
C PRO A 100 0.62 16.19 7.72
N ILE A 101 1.02 15.97 6.48
CA ILE A 101 1.97 16.82 5.77
C ILE A 101 1.25 17.47 4.60
N ASP A 102 1.45 18.79 4.44
CA ASP A 102 1.05 19.47 3.22
C ASP A 102 1.89 18.95 2.05
N THR A 103 1.22 18.25 1.14
CA THR A 103 1.90 17.50 0.08
C THR A 103 2.50 18.38 -1.01
N GLU A 104 1.97 19.57 -1.20
CA GLU A 104 2.46 20.48 -2.22
C GLU A 104 3.73 21.20 -1.77
N LEU A 105 3.85 21.40 -0.46
CA LEU A 105 4.95 22.18 0.11
C LEU A 105 6.07 21.32 0.72
N PHE A 106 5.77 20.13 1.25
CA PHE A 106 6.71 19.46 2.16
C PHE A 106 6.96 17.97 1.87
N LEU A 107 6.36 17.37 0.85
CA LEU A 107 6.55 15.95 0.59
C LEU A 107 8.00 15.59 0.25
N ASP A 108 8.61 16.37 -0.61
CA ASP A 108 10.01 16.19 -1.03
C ASP A 108 10.98 16.42 0.14
N GLU A 109 10.73 17.45 0.96
CA GLU A 109 11.53 17.72 2.16
C GLU A 109 11.41 16.60 3.20
N LEU A 110 10.20 16.03 3.41
CA LEU A 110 10.01 14.88 4.29
C LEU A 110 10.82 13.67 3.80
N VAL A 111 10.76 13.38 2.50
CA VAL A 111 11.50 12.25 1.92
C VAL A 111 13.02 12.47 2.00
N LEU A 112 13.48 13.67 1.69
CA LEU A 112 14.88 14.04 1.84
C LEU A 112 15.35 13.90 3.29
N TRP A 113 14.53 14.32 4.26
CA TRP A 113 14.83 14.18 5.68
C TRP A 113 14.90 12.71 6.12
N LEU A 114 13.98 11.86 5.66
CA LEU A 114 13.99 10.42 5.96
C LEU A 114 15.24 9.72 5.41
N HIS A 115 15.75 10.16 4.26
CA HIS A 115 16.84 9.48 3.57
C HIS A 115 18.23 10.05 3.88
N ARG A 116 18.32 11.11 4.69
CA ARG A 116 19.62 11.62 5.14
C ARG A 116 20.30 10.61 6.04
N PRO A 117 21.63 10.46 5.90
CA PRO A 117 22.38 9.76 6.92
C PRO A 117 22.10 10.45 8.28
N PRO A 118 22.03 9.71 9.38
CA PRO A 118 22.04 10.31 10.69
C PRO A 118 23.26 11.24 10.73
N GLU A 119 23.07 12.48 11.14
CA GLU A 119 24.20 13.25 11.62
C GLU A 119 24.73 12.40 12.76
N CYS A 120 25.82 11.67 12.50
CA CYS A 120 26.56 10.98 13.53
C CYS A 120 27.00 12.06 14.50
N VAL A 121 26.17 12.39 15.46
CA VAL A 121 26.64 12.98 16.69
C VAL A 121 27.63 11.95 17.18
N LYS A 122 28.91 12.24 16.96
CA LYS A 122 30.05 11.50 17.49
C LYS A 122 30.01 11.63 19.01
N ALA A 123 29.03 10.99 19.61
CA ALA A 123 29.11 10.57 20.98
C ALA A 123 30.10 9.41 20.95
N GLU A 124 31.33 9.70 21.32
CA GLU A 124 32.38 8.72 21.52
C GLU A 124 31.82 7.57 22.38
N GLY A 125 31.70 6.38 21.76
CA GLY A 125 31.28 5.17 22.44
C GLY A 125 29.91 4.58 22.14
N ALA A 126 28.99 5.26 21.46
CA ALA A 126 27.74 4.64 20.98
C ALA A 126 27.98 4.05 19.59
N GLY A 127 27.97 2.72 19.48
CA GLY A 127 28.00 2.04 18.20
C GLY A 127 26.93 2.64 17.27
N CYS A 128 27.31 3.02 16.06
CA CYS A 128 26.40 3.58 15.08
C CYS A 128 25.33 2.53 14.78
N ASP A 129 24.12 2.72 15.27
CA ASP A 129 22.99 1.84 14.95
C ASP A 129 22.83 1.83 13.44
N VAL A 130 22.74 0.63 12.86
CA VAL A 130 22.54 0.46 11.42
C VAL A 130 21.27 1.20 11.02
N CYS A 131 21.39 2.16 10.11
CA CYS A 131 20.27 2.92 9.58
C CYS A 131 19.83 2.33 8.24
N TRP A 132 18.59 1.90 8.15
CA TRP A 132 17.98 1.38 6.94
C TRP A 132 17.07 2.45 6.32
N THR A 133 17.29 2.76 5.05
CA THR A 133 16.50 3.76 4.34
C THR A 133 16.04 3.25 2.98
N ALA A 134 14.96 3.83 2.47
CA ALA A 134 14.48 3.56 1.13
C ALA A 134 15.17 4.43 0.05
N ASP A 135 16.31 5.02 0.36
CA ASP A 135 17.09 5.89 -0.51
C ASP A 135 17.44 5.25 -1.86
N SER A 136 17.76 3.96 -1.86
CA SER A 136 18.09 3.22 -3.08
C SER A 136 17.01 3.31 -4.17
N ALA A 137 15.73 3.45 -3.81
CA ALA A 137 14.64 3.61 -4.78
C ALA A 137 14.78 4.89 -5.62
N TYR A 138 15.37 5.93 -5.03
CA TYR A 138 15.62 7.21 -5.69
C TYR A 138 16.92 7.24 -6.49
N LEU A 139 17.88 6.40 -6.14
CA LEU A 139 19.17 6.29 -6.83
C LEU A 139 19.09 5.29 -8.00
N ILE A 140 18.49 4.14 -7.76
CA ILE A 140 18.43 3.03 -8.72
C ILE A 140 16.95 2.77 -9.10
N PRO A 141 16.58 2.89 -10.39
CA PRO A 141 15.22 2.61 -10.82
C PRO A 141 14.77 1.22 -10.41
N LYS A 142 13.57 1.13 -9.80
CA LYS A 142 12.91 -0.13 -9.42
C LYS A 142 13.65 -1.00 -8.38
N SER A 143 14.62 -0.44 -7.65
CA SER A 143 15.35 -1.19 -6.60
C SER A 143 14.41 -1.63 -5.45
N LEU A 144 13.41 -0.82 -5.12
CA LEU A 144 12.39 -1.10 -4.10
C LEU A 144 11.00 -0.87 -4.70
N SER A 145 10.33 -1.94 -5.11
CA SER A 145 9.04 -1.89 -5.81
C SER A 145 7.88 -1.34 -4.95
N TRP A 146 8.04 -1.29 -3.64
CA TRP A 146 7.04 -0.77 -2.71
C TRP A 146 7.18 0.73 -2.42
N ILE A 147 8.20 1.38 -2.99
CA ILE A 147 8.42 2.82 -2.89
C ILE A 147 7.97 3.50 -4.19
N THR A 148 7.11 4.50 -4.05
CA THR A 148 6.63 5.32 -5.16
C THR A 148 7.44 6.61 -5.23
N THR A 149 8.25 6.77 -6.27
CA THR A 149 9.20 7.89 -6.39
C THR A 149 8.71 9.02 -7.27
N ASP A 150 7.79 8.74 -8.21
CA ASP A 150 7.47 9.65 -9.32
C ASP A 150 7.00 11.03 -8.86
N ARG A 151 6.14 11.09 -7.85
CA ARG A 151 5.60 12.35 -7.33
C ARG A 151 6.69 13.23 -6.72
N VAL A 152 7.58 12.64 -5.93
CA VAL A 152 8.70 13.36 -5.29
C VAL A 152 9.71 13.83 -6.34
N LEU A 153 10.05 12.96 -7.30
CA LEU A 153 10.99 13.31 -8.38
C LEU A 153 10.43 14.40 -9.28
N ALA A 154 9.12 14.40 -9.56
CA ALA A 154 8.46 15.46 -10.31
C ALA A 154 8.42 16.79 -9.54
N ALA A 155 8.21 16.76 -8.21
CA ALA A 155 8.26 17.95 -7.37
C ALA A 155 9.67 18.57 -7.34
N LEU A 156 10.71 17.74 -7.24
CA LEU A 156 12.10 18.19 -7.23
C LEU A 156 12.58 18.77 -8.58
N SER A 157 12.05 18.29 -9.69
CA SER A 157 12.38 18.80 -11.03
C SER A 157 11.27 18.43 -12.04
N PRO A 158 10.37 19.38 -12.33
CA PRO A 158 9.32 19.19 -13.34
C PRO A 158 9.86 18.88 -14.76
N GLY A 159 11.11 19.23 -15.04
CA GLY A 159 11.77 19.01 -16.34
C GLY A 159 12.42 17.65 -16.55
N GLY A 160 12.14 16.64 -15.68
CA GLY A 160 12.63 15.27 -15.88
C GLY A 160 13.98 14.93 -15.24
N ALA A 161 14.72 15.91 -14.69
CA ALA A 161 15.99 15.69 -13.99
C ALA A 161 15.83 15.36 -12.49
N GLY A 162 14.72 14.78 -12.09
CA GLY A 162 14.33 14.58 -10.68
C GLY A 162 15.35 13.80 -9.87
N ARG A 163 15.98 12.76 -10.43
CA ARG A 163 17.01 11.98 -9.74
C ARG A 163 18.29 12.80 -9.46
N SER A 164 18.75 13.54 -10.43
CA SER A 164 19.90 14.44 -10.25
C SER A 164 19.59 15.55 -9.25
N ALA A 165 18.38 16.09 -9.28
CA ALA A 165 17.90 17.06 -8.30
C ALA A 165 17.82 16.43 -6.89
N TYR A 166 17.34 15.21 -6.76
CA TYR A 166 17.31 14.47 -5.50
C TYR A 166 18.70 14.31 -4.90
N ILE A 167 19.68 13.81 -5.69
CA ILE A 167 21.05 13.62 -5.22
C ILE A 167 21.65 14.93 -4.72
N ARG A 168 21.47 16.03 -5.48
CA ARG A 168 21.97 17.35 -5.11
C ARG A 168 21.29 17.90 -3.84
N ARG A 169 19.95 17.78 -3.75
CA ARG A 169 19.16 18.28 -2.60
C ARG A 169 19.44 17.47 -1.33
N LYS A 170 19.72 16.17 -1.44
CA LYS A 170 20.02 15.32 -0.29
C LYS A 170 21.21 15.79 0.53
N THR A 171 22.18 16.47 -0.08
CA THR A 171 23.38 17.01 0.61
C THR A 171 23.16 18.42 1.17
N GLN A 172 22.07 19.10 0.84
CA GLN A 172 21.78 20.45 1.30
C GLN A 172 21.11 20.44 2.69
N PRO A 173 21.33 21.46 3.54
CA PRO A 173 20.62 21.58 4.83
C PRO A 173 19.10 21.61 4.64
N ILE A 174 18.35 20.96 5.54
CA ILE A 174 16.89 21.11 5.64
C ILE A 174 16.61 22.24 6.61
N ALA A 175 15.57 23.05 6.33
CA ALA A 175 15.17 24.11 7.22
C ALA A 175 14.89 23.58 8.64
N SER A 176 15.39 24.29 9.64
CA SER A 176 15.26 23.89 11.06
C SER A 176 13.80 23.74 11.50
N GLU A 177 12.89 24.54 10.95
CA GLU A 177 11.45 24.49 11.22
C GLU A 177 10.83 23.15 10.77
N ILE A 178 11.22 22.66 9.58
CA ILE A 178 10.77 21.37 9.05
C ILE A 178 11.30 20.27 9.95
N THR A 179 12.59 20.29 10.29
CA THR A 179 13.20 19.32 11.18
C THR A 179 12.52 19.30 12.55
N ALA A 180 12.25 20.46 13.14
CA ALA A 180 11.55 20.59 14.43
C ALA A 180 10.12 20.01 14.37
N THR A 181 9.39 20.27 13.28
CA THR A 181 8.04 19.73 13.06
C THR A 181 8.08 18.20 12.94
N LEU A 182 9.03 17.66 12.20
CA LEU A 182 9.15 16.22 11.93
C LEU A 182 9.69 15.44 13.15
N THR A 183 10.52 16.06 13.97
CA THR A 183 11.05 15.43 15.21
C THR A 183 10.09 15.50 16.40
N GLY A 184 8.98 16.22 16.27
CA GLY A 184 7.91 16.19 17.27
C GLY A 184 8.04 17.19 18.42
N HIS A 185 9.00 18.14 18.37
CA HIS A 185 9.09 19.21 19.37
C HIS A 185 7.91 20.18 19.32
N ILE A 186 7.22 20.29 18.17
CA ILE A 186 6.03 21.11 17.97
C ILE A 186 4.73 20.30 18.16
N ALA A 187 4.80 19.00 18.37
CA ALA A 187 3.69 18.05 18.29
C ALA A 187 2.64 18.12 19.43
N ARG A 188 2.60 19.14 20.25
CA ARG A 188 1.51 19.29 21.24
C ARG A 188 0.20 19.83 20.65
N ARG A 189 0.23 20.59 19.56
CA ARG A 189 -0.97 21.14 18.89
C ARG A 189 -1.50 20.31 17.69
N PRO A 190 -0.69 19.63 16.86
CA PRO A 190 -1.20 18.86 15.73
C PRO A 190 -2.06 17.66 16.11
N ARG A 191 -1.95 17.12 17.33
CA ARG A 191 -2.74 15.94 17.76
C ARG A 191 -4.24 16.21 17.73
N GLN A 192 -4.67 17.40 18.11
CA GLN A 192 -6.08 17.75 18.16
C GLN A 192 -6.62 18.00 16.75
N ALA A 193 -5.89 18.74 15.93
CA ALA A 193 -6.24 18.96 14.53
C ALA A 193 -6.28 17.65 13.72
N LEU A 194 -5.33 16.73 13.93
CA LEU A 194 -5.33 15.43 13.30
C LEU A 194 -6.49 14.56 13.78
N HIS A 195 -6.76 14.52 15.08
CA HIS A 195 -7.89 13.80 15.64
C HIS A 195 -9.21 14.30 15.05
N ASP A 196 -9.40 15.62 14.96
CA ASP A 196 -10.58 16.26 14.39
C ASP A 196 -10.73 15.98 12.88
N VAL A 197 -9.63 15.93 12.13
CA VAL A 197 -9.64 15.56 10.71
C VAL A 197 -9.95 14.07 10.53
N LEU A 198 -9.34 13.21 11.34
CA LEU A 198 -9.57 11.77 11.28
C LEU A 198 -10.97 11.40 11.77
N GLU A 199 -11.49 12.07 12.80
CA GLU A 199 -12.89 11.89 13.24
C GLU A 199 -13.88 12.38 12.18
N ARG A 200 -13.69 13.59 11.63
CA ARG A 200 -14.55 14.09 10.54
C ARG A 200 -14.55 13.17 9.33
N ARG A 201 -13.40 12.59 8.96
CA ARG A 201 -13.31 11.61 7.88
C ARG A 201 -13.92 10.25 8.26
N ALA A 202 -13.75 9.79 9.49
CA ALA A 202 -14.38 8.56 9.97
C ALA A 202 -15.92 8.69 9.99
N ILE A 203 -16.43 9.86 10.38
CA ILE A 203 -17.86 10.19 10.35
C ILE A 203 -18.34 10.31 8.89
N SER A 204 -17.62 11.00 8.03
CA SER A 204 -17.94 11.12 6.60
C SER A 204 -17.95 9.76 5.89
N ARG A 205 -17.01 8.86 6.22
CA ARG A 205 -16.97 7.49 5.66
C ARG A 205 -18.09 6.59 6.16
N ARG A 206 -18.52 6.76 7.43
CA ARG A 206 -19.68 6.03 7.96
C ARG A 206 -20.98 6.47 7.30
N GLN A 207 -21.02 7.66 6.73
CA GLN A 207 -22.18 8.29 6.13
C GLN A 207 -22.19 8.26 4.60
N ASP A 208 -21.14 7.71 3.95
CA ASP A 208 -21.12 7.60 2.49
C ASP A 208 -21.78 6.27 2.05
N PRO A 209 -23.12 6.27 1.82
CA PRO A 209 -23.84 5.07 1.38
C PRO A 209 -23.39 4.60 0.00
N GLU A 210 -22.77 5.47 -0.78
CA GLU A 210 -22.31 5.17 -2.14
C GLU A 210 -21.07 4.26 -2.15
N ARG A 211 -20.34 4.19 -1.03
CA ARG A 211 -19.17 3.31 -0.86
C ARG A 211 -19.44 2.12 0.07
N SER A 212 -20.67 1.74 0.23
CA SER A 212 -21.02 0.55 1.00
C SER A 212 -20.44 -0.71 0.38
N ILE A 213 -20.23 -1.75 1.20
CA ILE A 213 -19.77 -3.07 0.72
C ILE A 213 -20.67 -3.58 -0.41
N GLU A 214 -21.96 -3.36 -0.28
CA GLU A 214 -22.96 -3.82 -1.24
C GLU A 214 -22.88 -3.06 -2.56
N THR A 215 -22.74 -1.75 -2.52
CA THR A 215 -22.56 -0.91 -3.72
C THR A 215 -21.31 -1.30 -4.49
N ILE A 216 -20.19 -1.47 -3.80
CA ILE A 216 -18.93 -1.91 -4.42
C ILE A 216 -19.07 -3.33 -4.99
N ALA A 217 -19.74 -4.24 -4.28
CA ALA A 217 -19.94 -5.61 -4.76
C ALA A 217 -20.83 -5.65 -6.00
N ARG A 218 -21.89 -4.84 -6.07
CA ARG A 218 -22.74 -4.70 -7.27
C ARG A 218 -21.93 -4.14 -8.43
N PHE A 219 -21.18 -3.06 -8.20
CA PHE A 219 -20.28 -2.51 -9.22
C PHE A 219 -19.32 -3.58 -9.76
N VAL A 220 -18.68 -4.38 -8.89
CA VAL A 220 -17.74 -5.42 -9.33
C VAL A 220 -18.45 -6.54 -10.07
N ALA A 221 -19.67 -6.90 -9.69
CA ALA A 221 -20.48 -7.86 -10.45
C ALA A 221 -20.69 -7.37 -11.89
N ASP A 222 -21.16 -6.14 -12.06
CA ASP A 222 -21.38 -5.53 -13.38
C ASP A 222 -20.06 -5.41 -14.17
N TYR A 223 -19.00 -4.94 -13.53
CA TYR A 223 -17.67 -4.81 -14.13
C TYR A 223 -17.11 -6.15 -14.62
N CYS A 224 -17.37 -7.25 -13.90
CA CYS A 224 -16.95 -8.59 -14.27
C CYS A 224 -17.98 -9.34 -15.14
N ARG A 225 -19.10 -8.72 -15.52
CA ARG A 225 -20.21 -9.33 -16.28
C ARG A 225 -20.80 -10.56 -15.58
N LEU A 226 -20.99 -10.45 -14.28
CA LEU A 226 -21.59 -11.45 -13.41
C LEU A 226 -22.87 -10.88 -12.80
N SER A 227 -23.77 -11.75 -12.35
CA SER A 227 -24.88 -11.31 -11.49
C SER A 227 -24.35 -11.05 -10.06
N TYR A 228 -25.04 -10.19 -9.32
CA TYR A 228 -24.75 -9.97 -7.91
C TYR A 228 -24.90 -11.26 -7.10
N GLU A 229 -25.87 -12.11 -7.47
CA GLU A 229 -26.10 -13.41 -6.86
C GLU A 229 -24.94 -14.39 -7.09
N ASP A 230 -24.27 -14.33 -8.25
CA ASP A 230 -23.08 -15.12 -8.50
C ASP A 230 -21.98 -14.80 -7.46
N LEU A 231 -21.81 -13.53 -7.09
CA LEU A 231 -20.85 -13.14 -6.05
C LEU A 231 -21.24 -13.68 -4.66
N ARG A 232 -22.52 -13.82 -4.37
CA ARG A 232 -23.00 -14.36 -3.10
C ARG A 232 -23.03 -15.88 -3.07
N SER A 233 -22.98 -16.52 -4.23
CA SER A 233 -23.05 -17.98 -4.37
C SER A 233 -21.79 -18.66 -3.84
N ALA A 234 -21.88 -19.95 -3.48
CA ALA A 234 -20.73 -20.78 -3.17
C ALA A 234 -19.92 -21.22 -4.40
N SER A 235 -20.18 -20.63 -5.57
CA SER A 235 -19.55 -20.99 -6.84
C SER A 235 -18.02 -20.89 -6.77
N ARG A 236 -17.36 -21.92 -7.27
CA ARG A 236 -15.90 -22.00 -7.40
C ARG A 236 -15.40 -21.66 -8.81
N LYS A 237 -16.29 -21.22 -9.70
CA LYS A 237 -15.91 -20.79 -11.06
C LYS A 237 -14.82 -19.71 -10.97
N ARG A 238 -13.81 -19.81 -11.85
CA ARG A 238 -12.65 -18.89 -11.85
C ARG A 238 -13.07 -17.44 -11.98
N SER A 239 -14.06 -17.12 -12.81
CA SER A 239 -14.60 -15.76 -12.97
C SER A 239 -15.18 -15.21 -11.67
N VAL A 240 -16.03 -15.99 -10.99
CA VAL A 240 -16.65 -15.62 -9.72
C VAL A 240 -15.59 -15.47 -8.61
N SER A 241 -14.63 -16.40 -8.55
CA SER A 241 -13.53 -16.34 -7.58
C SER A 241 -12.68 -15.10 -7.76
N ARG A 242 -12.39 -14.71 -9.01
CA ARG A 242 -11.67 -13.49 -9.35
C ARG A 242 -12.46 -12.24 -8.95
N ALA A 243 -13.73 -12.18 -9.29
CA ALA A 243 -14.58 -11.05 -8.96
C ALA A 243 -14.73 -10.86 -7.43
N LYS A 244 -14.88 -11.95 -6.65
CA LYS A 244 -14.85 -11.88 -5.18
C LYS A 244 -13.54 -11.30 -4.65
N ALA A 245 -12.40 -11.69 -5.23
CA ALA A 245 -11.09 -11.16 -4.85
C ALA A 245 -11.00 -9.65 -5.13
N VAL A 246 -11.44 -9.19 -6.32
CA VAL A 246 -11.48 -7.77 -6.68
C VAL A 246 -12.37 -7.00 -5.72
N ALA A 247 -13.60 -7.48 -5.48
CA ALA A 247 -14.52 -6.83 -4.56
C ALA A 247 -13.95 -6.73 -3.14
N ALA A 248 -13.27 -7.78 -2.65
CA ALA A 248 -12.65 -7.77 -1.33
C ALA A 248 -11.59 -6.68 -1.18
N VAL A 249 -10.73 -6.53 -2.19
CA VAL A 249 -9.68 -5.51 -2.18
C VAL A 249 -10.27 -4.11 -2.29
N LEU A 250 -11.21 -3.88 -3.22
CA LEU A 250 -11.86 -2.57 -3.36
C LEU A 250 -12.63 -2.18 -2.10
N CYS A 251 -13.37 -3.10 -1.49
CA CYS A 251 -14.05 -2.86 -0.21
C CYS A 251 -13.05 -2.53 0.91
N SER A 252 -11.94 -3.27 1.00
CA SER A 252 -10.89 -3.03 1.99
C SER A 252 -10.24 -1.66 1.81
N ARG A 253 -9.89 -1.30 0.58
CA ARG A 253 -9.35 0.02 0.23
C ARG A 253 -10.33 1.15 0.57
N ASN A 254 -11.63 0.88 0.54
CA ASN A 254 -12.69 1.80 0.97
C ASN A 254 -13.08 1.68 2.46
N GLY A 255 -12.26 1.02 3.28
CA GLY A 255 -12.37 1.01 4.73
C GLY A 255 -13.24 -0.12 5.31
N ALA A 256 -13.77 -1.01 4.48
CA ALA A 256 -14.52 -2.17 4.95
C ALA A 256 -13.59 -3.27 5.48
N SER A 257 -14.02 -4.00 6.49
CA SER A 257 -13.25 -5.16 6.95
C SER A 257 -13.38 -6.34 6.00
N VAL A 258 -12.27 -7.01 5.69
CA VAL A 258 -12.27 -8.24 4.87
C VAL A 258 -13.19 -9.32 5.45
N ALA A 259 -13.34 -9.37 6.77
CA ALA A 259 -14.27 -10.29 7.44
C ALA A 259 -15.74 -9.98 7.11
N ALA A 260 -16.11 -8.71 6.99
CA ALA A 260 -17.48 -8.32 6.59
C ALA A 260 -17.76 -8.72 5.14
N VAL A 261 -16.79 -8.49 4.24
CA VAL A 261 -16.90 -8.91 2.83
C VAL A 261 -16.96 -10.43 2.69
N ALA A 262 -16.16 -11.16 3.46
CA ALA A 262 -16.17 -12.63 3.47
C ALA A 262 -17.54 -13.20 3.90
N ARG A 263 -18.17 -12.59 4.90
CA ARG A 263 -19.53 -12.95 5.32
C ARG A 263 -20.56 -12.71 4.21
N LEU A 264 -20.47 -11.57 3.51
CA LEU A 264 -21.37 -11.26 2.38
C LEU A 264 -21.25 -12.32 1.28
N PHE A 265 -20.05 -12.82 1.01
CA PHE A 265 -19.78 -13.79 -0.06
C PHE A 265 -19.85 -15.26 0.39
N GLY A 266 -20.26 -15.54 1.62
CA GLY A 266 -20.38 -16.89 2.14
C GLY A 266 -19.07 -17.68 2.13
N CYS A 267 -17.92 -17.03 2.38
CA CYS A 267 -16.62 -17.69 2.41
C CYS A 267 -15.79 -17.31 3.63
N SER A 268 -14.73 -18.08 3.92
CA SER A 268 -13.84 -17.74 5.03
C SER A 268 -12.96 -16.53 4.69
N ARG A 269 -12.59 -15.77 5.72
CA ARG A 269 -11.66 -14.64 5.57
C ARG A 269 -10.33 -15.07 4.97
N SER A 270 -9.77 -16.21 5.43
CA SER A 270 -8.50 -16.75 4.93
C SER A 270 -8.59 -17.09 3.44
N THR A 271 -9.63 -17.80 3.02
CA THR A 271 -9.87 -18.12 1.61
C THR A 271 -9.95 -16.88 0.73
N LEU A 272 -10.59 -15.81 1.22
CA LEU A 272 -10.73 -14.58 0.44
C LEU A 272 -9.39 -13.85 0.31
N ILE A 273 -8.58 -13.83 1.38
CA ILE A 273 -7.24 -13.25 1.39
C ILE A 273 -6.31 -14.01 0.43
N GLU A 274 -6.23 -15.33 0.55
CA GLU A 274 -5.38 -16.17 -0.31
C GLU A 274 -5.72 -16.01 -1.79
N ARG A 275 -7.01 -15.94 -2.12
CA ARG A 275 -7.46 -15.71 -3.49
C ARG A 275 -7.05 -14.33 -4.00
N ALA A 276 -7.25 -13.28 -3.21
CA ALA A 276 -6.89 -11.93 -3.60
C ALA A 276 -5.38 -11.79 -3.83
N GLU A 277 -4.57 -12.33 -2.95
CA GLU A 277 -3.11 -12.31 -3.07
C GLU A 277 -2.64 -13.11 -4.30
N ARG A 278 -3.18 -14.29 -4.54
CA ARG A 278 -2.90 -15.09 -5.75
C ARG A 278 -3.23 -14.33 -7.04
N TYR A 279 -4.40 -13.67 -7.10
CA TYR A 279 -4.76 -12.91 -8.30
C TYR A 279 -3.91 -11.64 -8.45
N HIS A 280 -3.44 -11.05 -7.36
CA HIS A 280 -2.50 -9.94 -7.41
C HIS A 280 -1.14 -10.36 -7.99
N GLU A 281 -0.62 -11.53 -7.65
CA GLU A 281 0.61 -12.08 -8.22
C GLU A 281 0.49 -12.33 -9.74
N ILE A 282 -0.67 -12.83 -10.19
CA ILE A 282 -0.90 -13.19 -11.61
C ILE A 282 -1.23 -11.95 -12.47
N ALA A 283 -2.01 -11.02 -11.95
CA ALA A 283 -2.53 -9.87 -12.68
C ALA A 283 -2.71 -8.65 -11.77
N PRO A 284 -1.62 -8.03 -11.30
CA PRO A 284 -1.67 -6.90 -10.36
C PRO A 284 -2.48 -5.72 -10.90
N GLN A 285 -2.40 -5.45 -12.20
CA GLN A 285 -3.13 -4.35 -12.88
C GLN A 285 -4.65 -4.49 -12.80
N LEU A 286 -5.19 -5.69 -12.57
CA LEU A 286 -6.64 -5.92 -12.49
C LEU A 286 -7.30 -5.07 -11.38
N PHE A 287 -6.66 -4.99 -10.23
CA PHE A 287 -7.18 -4.29 -9.06
C PHE A 287 -7.18 -2.78 -9.28
N ASP A 288 -6.11 -2.25 -9.86
CA ASP A 288 -5.97 -0.82 -10.13
C ASP A 288 -6.89 -0.35 -11.28
N GLN A 289 -7.13 -1.22 -12.27
CA GLN A 289 -8.11 -0.95 -13.32
C GLN A 289 -9.53 -0.92 -12.76
N ALA A 290 -9.90 -1.89 -11.94
CA ALA A 290 -11.21 -1.94 -11.30
C ALA A 290 -11.43 -0.75 -10.35
N GLU A 291 -10.40 -0.32 -9.62
CA GLU A 291 -10.47 0.86 -8.75
C GLU A 291 -10.70 2.14 -9.54
N ARG A 292 -9.94 2.36 -10.61
CA ARG A 292 -10.15 3.52 -11.50
C ARG A 292 -11.54 3.53 -12.13
N ALA A 293 -12.04 2.37 -12.52
CA ALA A 293 -13.40 2.24 -13.07
C ALA A 293 -14.46 2.54 -11.99
N LEU A 294 -14.26 2.11 -10.74
CA LEU A 294 -15.15 2.44 -9.62
C LEU A 294 -15.15 3.95 -9.36
N ASP A 295 -13.99 4.58 -9.25
CA ASP A 295 -13.87 6.03 -9.03
C ASP A 295 -14.60 6.81 -10.15
N THR A 296 -14.40 6.42 -11.40
CA THR A 296 -15.09 7.03 -12.55
C THR A 296 -16.61 6.83 -12.50
N CYS A 297 -17.08 5.67 -12.05
CA CYS A 297 -18.51 5.39 -11.91
C CYS A 297 -19.13 6.27 -10.82
N LEU A 298 -18.47 6.38 -9.66
CA LEU A 298 -18.93 7.21 -8.54
C LEU A 298 -18.94 8.71 -8.88
N GLU A 299 -17.96 9.18 -9.64
CA GLU A 299 -17.92 10.57 -10.12
C GLU A 299 -19.09 10.90 -11.06
N ARG A 300 -19.51 9.96 -11.89
CA ARG A 300 -20.65 10.11 -12.81
C ARG A 300 -22.00 9.98 -12.12
N GLY A 301 -22.09 9.15 -11.07
CA GLY A 301 -23.32 8.94 -10.29
C GLY A 301 -23.82 10.22 -9.60
N HIS A 302 -22.93 11.17 -9.30
CA HIS A 302 -23.29 12.49 -8.79
C HIS A 302 -23.97 13.39 -9.85
N GLY A 303 -24.05 12.95 -11.10
CA GLY A 303 -24.53 13.72 -12.26
C GLY A 303 -25.80 13.20 -12.95
N ARG A 304 -26.60 12.32 -12.38
CA ARG A 304 -27.89 11.77 -12.85
C ARG A 304 -27.93 10.24 -12.84
N HIS A 305 -28.93 9.68 -12.18
CA HIS A 305 -29.39 8.30 -12.36
C HIS A 305 -29.91 8.10 -13.78
N ASP A 306 -29.09 7.54 -14.66
CA ASP A 306 -29.54 6.92 -15.88
C ASP A 306 -28.84 5.55 -16.07
N PRO A 307 -29.54 4.44 -15.77
CA PRO A 307 -28.97 3.10 -15.89
C PRO A 307 -28.70 2.65 -17.34
N GLN A 308 -29.15 3.41 -18.36
CA GLN A 308 -29.03 3.01 -19.76
C GLN A 308 -27.75 3.51 -20.44
N SER A 309 -27.04 4.50 -19.90
CA SER A 309 -25.85 5.07 -20.54
C SER A 309 -24.58 4.22 -20.42
N VAL A 310 -24.58 3.20 -19.56
CA VAL A 310 -23.41 2.33 -19.36
C VAL A 310 -23.21 1.30 -20.48
N ARG A 311 -24.27 1.02 -21.27
CA ARG A 311 -24.22 -0.03 -22.31
C ARG A 311 -23.48 0.31 -23.61
N LEU A 312 -23.17 1.58 -23.89
CA LEU A 312 -22.78 2.03 -25.22
C LEU A 312 -21.30 2.33 -25.48
N ARG A 313 -20.39 2.18 -24.50
CA ARG A 313 -18.96 2.48 -24.72
C ARG A 313 -17.97 1.36 -24.45
N GLN A 314 -18.42 0.12 -24.25
CA GLN A 314 -17.52 -1.03 -23.97
C GLN A 314 -17.06 -1.80 -25.24
N THR A 315 -17.43 -1.37 -26.43
CA THR A 315 -17.12 -2.10 -27.67
C THR A 315 -15.67 -1.95 -28.16
N HIS A 316 -14.82 -1.14 -27.54
CA HIS A 316 -13.44 -0.94 -27.99
C HIS A 316 -12.34 -1.53 -27.08
N ALA A 317 -12.69 -2.16 -25.95
CA ALA A 317 -11.69 -2.79 -25.07
C ALA A 317 -11.52 -4.31 -25.29
N ASP A 318 -12.34 -4.92 -26.14
CA ASP A 318 -12.38 -6.38 -26.33
C ASP A 318 -11.35 -6.94 -27.32
N SER A 319 -10.53 -6.10 -27.99
CA SER A 319 -9.57 -6.58 -29.00
C SER A 319 -8.20 -7.01 -28.44
N HIS A 320 -7.94 -6.90 -27.13
CA HIS A 320 -6.63 -7.26 -26.55
C HIS A 320 -6.64 -8.41 -25.55
N CYS A 321 -7.73 -9.16 -25.41
CA CYS A 321 -7.70 -10.49 -24.78
C CYS A 321 -7.63 -11.60 -25.82
N ALA A 322 -6.75 -11.47 -26.81
CA ALA A 322 -6.39 -12.54 -27.71
C ALA A 322 -5.73 -13.69 -26.91
N ARG A 323 -6.22 -14.90 -27.17
CA ARG A 323 -5.63 -16.16 -26.71
C ARG A 323 -4.12 -16.16 -26.96
N PRO A 324 -3.29 -16.72 -26.05
CA PRO A 324 -1.92 -16.99 -26.39
C PRO A 324 -1.90 -18.00 -27.56
N PRO A 325 -0.97 -17.83 -28.52
CA PRO A 325 -0.85 -18.72 -29.66
C PRO A 325 -0.50 -20.14 -29.21
N GLY A 326 -1.00 -21.09 -29.99
CA GLY A 326 -1.08 -22.50 -29.80
C GLY A 326 0.13 -23.19 -29.19
N GLY A 327 -0.19 -24.21 -28.41
CA GLY A 327 0.74 -25.13 -27.79
C GLY A 327 1.65 -25.80 -28.83
N MET A 328 2.93 -25.62 -28.58
CA MET A 328 3.96 -26.42 -29.21
C MET A 328 3.98 -27.79 -28.53
N ALA A 329 3.54 -28.82 -29.26
CA ALA A 329 3.58 -30.20 -28.83
C ALA A 329 5.04 -30.61 -28.60
N ILE A 330 5.41 -30.79 -27.33
CA ILE A 330 6.69 -31.38 -26.97
C ILE A 330 6.57 -32.89 -27.24
N ARG A 331 7.23 -33.36 -28.27
CA ARG A 331 7.44 -34.79 -28.55
C ARG A 331 8.21 -35.41 -27.39
N ALA A 332 7.63 -36.48 -26.85
CA ALA A 332 8.29 -37.36 -25.89
C ALA A 332 9.53 -37.96 -26.53
N GLY A 333 10.70 -37.56 -26.06
CA GLY A 333 11.97 -38.19 -26.36
C GLY A 333 12.18 -39.39 -25.44
N THR A 334 12.27 -40.54 -26.04
CA THR A 334 12.62 -41.83 -25.44
C THR A 334 13.97 -41.76 -24.72
N VAL A 335 13.97 -42.11 -23.44
CA VAL A 335 15.16 -42.27 -22.62
C VAL A 335 15.78 -43.64 -22.90
N PRO A 336 17.06 -43.77 -23.25
CA PRO A 336 17.73 -45.07 -23.36
C PRO A 336 18.13 -45.58 -21.97
N THR A 337 17.63 -46.75 -21.62
CA THR A 337 18.04 -47.58 -20.49
C THR A 337 19.52 -47.97 -20.63
N LYS A 338 20.39 -47.53 -19.71
CA LYS A 338 21.73 -48.12 -19.53
C LYS A 338 21.64 -49.30 -18.60
N SER A 339 21.94 -50.48 -19.19
CA SER A 339 22.21 -51.73 -18.53
C SER A 339 23.42 -51.63 -17.60
N ARG A 340 23.24 -52.07 -16.38
CA ARG A 340 24.32 -52.42 -15.43
C ARG A 340 24.87 -53.80 -15.80
N THR A 341 26.19 -53.89 -15.96
CA THR A 341 26.91 -55.19 -15.89
C THR A 341 28.12 -55.02 -14.99
N VAL A 342 28.15 -55.86 -13.98
CA VAL A 342 29.24 -56.33 -13.10
C VAL A 342 30.05 -55.29 -12.36
#